data_671519f975a49fa0b2e37f17ab85537c
#
_entry.id   671519f975a49fa0b2e37f17ab85537c
#
_cell.length_a   1.000
_cell.length_b   1.000
_cell.length_c   1.000
_cell.angle_alpha   90.00
_cell.angle_beta   90.00
_cell.angle_gamma   90.00
#
_symmetry.space_group_name_H-M   'P 1'
#
loop_
_entity.id
_entity.type
_entity.pdbx_description
1 polymer ?
#
loop_
_entity_poly.entity_id
_entity_poly.type
_entity_poly.pdbx_seq_one_letter_code
_entity_poly.pdbx_strand_id
1 'polypeptide(L)'
;MHLLRRFFYALLYPRPLIGLLYLPRFFQDLFIYRKASSGETIAWRDLYPSLLDRVIKTPFDPHYFYQGAWLAREVAASGARYHVDIGSSIMTIDALSGFVRTTFVDYRPLQTVLTGLNCQAGDINHLSFEDNSVTSLSCMHVIEHIGLGRYGDPLDPDGSIRAARELQRVLKPG
;
A
#
# COMPACT_ATOMS: atom_id res chain seq x y z
N MET A 1 23.90 12.92 -14.46
CA MET A 1 24.20 12.73 -13.01
C MET A 1 22.99 12.21 -12.22
N HIS A 2 21.73 12.57 -12.55
CA HIS A 2 20.54 12.10 -11.81
C HIS A 2 20.19 10.62 -12.02
N LEU A 3 20.44 10.04 -13.19
CA LEU A 3 20.07 8.65 -13.51
C LEU A 3 20.94 7.64 -12.74
N LEU A 4 22.26 7.83 -12.77
CA LEU A 4 23.22 7.00 -12.01
C LEU A 4 22.92 7.03 -10.49
N ARG A 5 22.52 8.18 -9.94
CA ARG A 5 22.16 8.33 -8.54
C ARG A 5 20.93 7.50 -8.16
N ARG A 6 19.92 7.35 -9.05
CA ARG A 6 18.73 6.51 -8.82
C ARG A 6 19.06 5.03 -8.79
N PHE A 7 19.92 4.57 -9.69
CA PHE A 7 20.38 3.17 -9.69
C PHE A 7 21.26 2.86 -8.47
N PHE A 8 22.18 3.75 -8.10
CA PHE A 8 22.99 3.58 -6.90
C PHE A 8 22.16 3.66 -5.62
N TYR A 9 21.12 4.49 -5.57
CA TYR A 9 20.24 4.59 -4.40
C TYR A 9 19.45 3.30 -4.18
N ALA A 10 18.97 2.66 -5.23
CA ALA A 10 18.29 1.36 -5.17
C ALA A 10 19.20 0.22 -4.70
N LEU A 11 20.50 0.27 -5.09
CA LEU A 11 21.50 -0.74 -4.76
C LEU A 11 22.18 -0.52 -3.40
N LEU A 12 22.33 0.75 -2.97
CA LEU A 12 23.12 1.14 -1.81
C LEU A 12 22.28 1.61 -0.61
N TYR A 13 20.98 1.35 -0.59
CA TYR A 13 20.18 1.70 0.60
C TYR A 13 20.34 0.62 1.69
N PRO A 14 21.42 0.66 2.50
CA PRO A 14 21.72 -0.36 3.51
C PRO A 14 21.08 0.02 4.84
N ARG A 15 19.74 0.30 4.86
CA ARG A 15 19.03 0.52 6.13
C ARG A 15 19.36 -0.53 7.19
N PRO A 16 19.42 -1.85 6.85
CA PRO A 16 19.79 -2.86 7.84
C PRO A 16 21.23 -2.73 8.35
N LEU A 17 22.19 -2.36 7.50
CA LEU A 17 23.59 -2.21 7.91
C LEU A 17 23.82 -0.97 8.79
N ILE A 18 23.16 0.15 8.48
CA ILE A 18 23.18 1.35 9.32
C ILE A 18 22.55 1.04 10.69
N GLY A 19 21.50 0.22 10.73
CA GLY A 19 20.88 -0.22 11.97
C GLY A 19 21.87 -0.89 12.94
N LEU A 20 22.86 -1.64 12.43
CA LEU A 20 23.87 -2.30 13.27
C LEU A 20 24.68 -1.31 14.13
N LEU A 21 24.89 -0.07 13.66
CA LEU A 21 25.58 0.97 14.42
C LEU A 21 24.82 1.40 15.67
N TYR A 22 23.51 1.17 15.71
CA TYR A 22 22.64 1.52 16.84
C TYR A 22 22.42 0.36 17.82
N LEU A 23 22.92 -0.86 17.53
CA LEU A 23 22.83 -2.00 18.45
C LEU A 23 23.42 -1.72 19.84
N PRO A 24 24.60 -1.09 20.00
CA PRO A 24 25.14 -0.80 21.33
C PRO A 24 24.19 0.03 22.17
N ARG A 25 23.52 1.02 21.56
CA ARG A 25 22.54 1.85 22.22
C ARG A 25 21.29 1.06 22.61
N PHE A 26 20.78 0.19 21.74
CA PHE A 26 19.66 -0.68 22.06
C PHE A 26 19.93 -1.52 23.32
N PHE A 27 21.11 -2.12 23.44
CA PHE A 27 21.48 -2.90 24.61
C PHE A 27 21.67 -2.04 25.86
N GLN A 28 22.18 -0.82 25.70
CA GLN A 28 22.27 0.14 26.81
C GLN A 28 20.87 0.52 27.31
N ASP A 29 19.94 0.87 26.43
CA ASP A 29 18.56 1.21 26.77
C ASP A 29 17.86 0.00 27.43
N LEU A 30 18.05 -1.21 26.90
CA LEU A 30 17.53 -2.45 27.49
C LEU A 30 18.08 -2.70 28.92
N PHE A 31 19.37 -2.47 29.14
CA PHE A 31 19.98 -2.60 30.47
C PHE A 31 19.39 -1.60 31.46
N ILE A 32 19.25 -0.33 31.04
CA ILE A 32 18.64 0.73 31.86
C ILE A 32 17.19 0.36 32.19
N TYR A 33 16.42 -0.07 31.20
CA TYR A 33 15.03 -0.47 31.37
C TYR A 33 14.90 -1.64 32.37
N ARG A 34 15.69 -2.70 32.18
CA ARG A 34 15.72 -3.87 33.12
C ARG A 34 16.06 -3.49 34.55
N LYS A 35 16.98 -2.55 34.72
CA LYS A 35 17.38 -2.07 36.05
C LYS A 35 16.30 -1.23 36.74
N ALA A 36 15.50 -0.49 35.93
CA ALA A 36 14.44 0.33 36.44
C ALA A 36 13.10 -0.43 36.63
N SER A 37 12.96 -1.59 35.99
CA SER A 37 11.75 -2.42 36.05
C SER A 37 11.63 -3.13 37.41
N SER A 38 10.51 -2.98 38.04
CA SER A 38 10.22 -3.55 39.38
C SER A 38 9.56 -4.93 39.34
N GLY A 39 9.98 -5.85 38.43
CA GLY A 39 9.50 -7.22 38.42
C GLY A 39 9.15 -7.81 37.05
N GLU A 40 9.24 -7.06 36.00
CA GLU A 40 9.01 -7.57 34.65
C GLU A 40 10.26 -8.28 34.11
N THR A 41 10.12 -9.55 33.73
CA THR A 41 11.20 -10.33 33.12
C THR A 41 11.06 -10.33 31.62
N ILE A 42 11.96 -9.64 30.92
CA ILE A 42 12.03 -9.63 29.46
C ILE A 42 12.89 -10.81 29.01
N ALA A 43 12.27 -11.77 28.31
CA ALA A 43 13.01 -12.89 27.72
C ALA A 43 13.73 -12.44 26.43
N TRP A 44 14.85 -13.06 26.11
CA TRP A 44 15.61 -12.74 24.88
C TRP A 44 14.78 -12.92 23.60
N ARG A 45 13.88 -13.90 23.58
CA ARG A 45 12.97 -14.17 22.45
C ARG A 45 11.95 -13.07 22.20
N ASP A 46 11.71 -12.20 23.19
CA ASP A 46 10.73 -11.12 23.10
C ASP A 46 11.37 -9.81 22.62
N LEU A 47 12.69 -9.82 22.40
CA LEU A 47 13.42 -8.65 21.95
C LEU A 47 13.18 -8.42 20.45
N TYR A 48 12.70 -7.23 20.12
CA TYR A 48 12.56 -6.74 18.75
C TYR A 48 13.30 -5.40 18.61
N PRO A 49 14.56 -5.39 18.14
CA PRO A 49 15.35 -4.18 18.03
C PRO A 49 14.83 -3.22 16.96
N SER A 50 14.10 -2.18 17.35
CA SER A 50 13.66 -1.09 16.47
C SER A 50 14.74 -0.01 16.40
N LEU A 51 15.81 -0.29 15.66
CA LEU A 51 17.06 0.48 15.73
C LEU A 51 17.00 1.87 15.09
N LEU A 52 16.08 2.09 14.13
CA LEU A 52 15.98 3.31 13.33
C LEU A 52 14.75 4.16 13.66
N ASP A 53 13.94 3.77 14.65
CA ASP A 53 12.64 4.42 14.92
C ASP A 53 12.78 5.71 15.73
N ARG A 54 13.95 5.96 16.35
CA ARG A 54 14.17 7.18 17.13
C ARG A 54 14.49 8.36 16.24
N VAL A 55 13.44 8.98 15.70
CA VAL A 55 13.48 10.12 14.79
C VAL A 55 12.75 11.32 15.41
N ILE A 56 13.11 12.54 14.97
CA ILE A 56 12.53 13.79 15.48
C ILE A 56 11.08 13.97 15.00
N LYS A 57 10.78 13.47 13.78
CA LYS A 57 9.44 13.59 13.16
C LYS A 57 9.00 12.22 12.71
N THR A 58 7.73 11.91 12.86
CA THR A 58 7.13 10.67 12.35
C THR A 58 7.33 10.60 10.84
N PRO A 59 8.04 9.57 10.33
CA PRO A 59 8.21 9.40 8.90
C PRO A 59 6.89 8.92 8.29
N PHE A 60 6.48 9.56 7.21
CA PHE A 60 5.34 9.12 6.41
C PHE A 60 5.59 9.49 4.94
N ASP A 61 4.94 8.81 4.03
CA ASP A 61 4.90 9.20 2.64
C ASP A 61 3.75 10.20 2.44
N PRO A 62 4.04 11.50 2.20
CA PRO A 62 2.99 12.50 2.07
C PRO A 62 2.05 12.22 0.91
N HIS A 63 2.57 11.62 -0.16
CA HIS A 63 1.80 11.35 -1.36
C HIS A 63 0.69 10.34 -1.06
N TYR A 64 1.03 9.16 -0.55
CA TYR A 64 0.04 8.15 -0.17
C TYR A 64 -0.88 8.60 0.97
N PHE A 65 -0.34 9.37 1.91
CA PHE A 65 -1.13 9.87 3.04
C PHE A 65 -2.27 10.80 2.60
N TYR A 66 -1.94 11.85 1.83
CA TYR A 66 -2.95 12.82 1.38
C TYR A 66 -3.90 12.22 0.36
N GLN A 67 -3.43 11.36 -0.51
CA GLN A 67 -4.21 10.66 -1.51
C GLN A 67 -5.26 9.74 -0.86
N GLY A 68 -4.87 8.94 0.14
CA GLY A 68 -5.81 8.07 0.85
C GLY A 68 -6.91 8.87 1.55
N ALA A 69 -6.54 9.97 2.21
CA ALA A 69 -7.50 10.86 2.84
C ALA A 69 -8.44 11.55 1.83
N TRP A 70 -7.92 11.94 0.66
CA TRP A 70 -8.72 12.52 -0.42
C TRP A 70 -9.71 11.48 -0.96
N LEU A 71 -9.25 10.30 -1.35
CA LEU A 71 -10.11 9.24 -1.87
C LEU A 71 -11.24 8.88 -0.89
N ALA A 72 -10.92 8.75 0.39
CA ALA A 72 -11.92 8.44 1.41
C ALA A 72 -13.03 9.52 1.47
N ARG A 73 -12.67 10.80 1.36
CA ARG A 73 -13.65 11.91 1.33
C ARG A 73 -14.50 11.88 0.07
N GLU A 74 -13.91 11.65 -1.11
CA GLU A 74 -14.64 11.58 -2.38
C GLU A 74 -15.65 10.43 -2.38
N VAL A 75 -15.22 9.24 -1.94
CA VAL A 75 -16.11 8.08 -1.84
C VAL A 75 -17.24 8.32 -0.84
N ALA A 76 -16.95 8.90 0.32
CA ALA A 76 -17.97 9.25 1.30
C ALA A 76 -18.96 10.30 0.77
N ALA A 77 -18.46 11.34 0.09
CA ALA A 77 -19.29 12.42 -0.48
C ALA A 77 -20.17 11.93 -1.65
N SER A 78 -19.72 10.91 -2.40
CA SER A 78 -20.50 10.34 -3.51
C SER A 78 -21.76 9.61 -3.04
N GLY A 79 -21.85 9.23 -1.77
CA GLY A 79 -22.94 8.42 -1.23
C GLY A 79 -23.00 6.99 -1.79
N ALA A 80 -21.95 6.53 -2.42
CA ALA A 80 -21.87 5.18 -2.99
C ALA A 80 -22.06 4.13 -1.89
N ARG A 81 -22.92 3.15 -2.13
CA ARG A 81 -23.10 1.99 -1.25
C ARG A 81 -22.14 0.85 -1.57
N TYR A 82 -21.55 0.89 -2.72
CA TYR A 82 -20.61 -0.09 -3.24
C TYR A 82 -19.52 0.63 -4.02
N HIS A 83 -18.28 0.27 -3.78
CA HIS A 83 -17.11 0.84 -4.40
C HIS A 83 -16.22 -0.27 -4.97
N VAL A 84 -15.65 -0.07 -6.12
CA VAL A 84 -14.65 -0.93 -6.74
C VAL A 84 -13.32 -0.20 -6.74
N ASP A 85 -12.29 -0.83 -6.22
CA ASP A 85 -10.93 -0.31 -6.32
C ASP A 85 -10.03 -1.28 -7.09
N ILE A 86 -9.24 -0.74 -7.99
CA ILE A 86 -8.32 -1.50 -8.81
C ILE A 86 -6.88 -1.19 -8.39
N GLY A 87 -6.29 -2.09 -7.62
CA GLY A 87 -4.85 -2.14 -7.32
C GLY A 87 -4.30 -1.00 -6.48
N SER A 88 -5.11 -0.15 -5.85
CA SER A 88 -4.63 0.95 -5.00
C SER A 88 -3.98 0.44 -3.71
N SER A 89 -3.55 1.35 -2.85
CA SER A 89 -2.92 1.02 -1.57
C SER A 89 -3.88 0.25 -0.64
N ILE A 90 -3.48 -0.93 -0.19
CA ILE A 90 -4.26 -1.77 0.74
C ILE A 90 -4.61 -1.05 2.03
N MET A 91 -3.76 -0.13 2.51
CA MET A 91 -4.00 0.69 3.72
C MET A 91 -5.15 1.69 3.53
N THR A 92 -5.41 2.10 2.29
CA THR A 92 -6.56 2.96 1.98
C THR A 92 -7.82 2.12 1.83
N ILE A 93 -7.70 0.95 1.21
CA ILE A 93 -8.83 0.08 0.90
C ILE A 93 -9.42 -0.55 2.15
N ASP A 94 -8.60 -0.93 3.13
CA ASP A 94 -9.09 -1.44 4.41
C ASP A 94 -9.93 -0.37 5.13
N ALA A 95 -9.46 0.88 5.18
CA ALA A 95 -10.19 2.01 5.78
C ALA A 95 -11.51 2.31 5.04
N LEU A 96 -11.52 2.26 3.69
CA LEU A 96 -12.75 2.43 2.90
C LEU A 96 -13.77 1.36 3.23
N SER A 97 -13.36 0.11 3.38
CA SER A 97 -14.25 -1.01 3.69
C SER A 97 -15.00 -0.87 5.01
N GLY A 98 -14.55 0.00 5.89
CA GLY A 98 -15.20 0.33 7.16
C GLY A 98 -16.51 1.12 7.03
N PHE A 99 -16.73 1.81 5.90
CA PHE A 99 -17.94 2.63 5.69
C PHE A 99 -18.64 2.42 4.34
N VAL A 100 -17.98 1.79 3.37
CA VAL A 100 -18.57 1.43 2.08
C VAL A 100 -18.20 0.00 1.71
N ARG A 101 -19.14 -0.79 1.18
CA ARG A 101 -18.80 -2.13 0.67
C ARG A 101 -17.81 -1.99 -0.48
N THR A 102 -16.64 -2.57 -0.34
CA THR A 102 -15.54 -2.42 -1.29
C THR A 102 -15.16 -3.75 -1.92
N THR A 103 -15.08 -3.80 -3.24
CA THR A 103 -14.39 -4.87 -3.97
C THR A 103 -13.03 -4.35 -4.40
N PHE A 104 -11.99 -5.01 -3.93
CA PHE A 104 -10.60 -4.77 -4.30
C PHE A 104 -10.16 -5.79 -5.34
N VAL A 105 -9.72 -5.32 -6.48
CA VAL A 105 -9.22 -6.15 -7.58
C VAL A 105 -7.74 -5.87 -7.77
N ASP A 106 -6.91 -6.91 -7.71
CA ASP A 106 -5.47 -6.82 -7.94
C ASP A 106 -4.99 -8.03 -8.75
N TYR A 107 -3.98 -7.84 -9.53
CA TYR A 107 -3.31 -8.91 -10.27
C TYR A 107 -2.78 -10.01 -9.33
N ARG A 108 -2.41 -9.63 -8.11
CA ARG A 108 -2.01 -10.48 -7.00
C ARG A 108 -3.01 -10.35 -5.87
N PRO A 109 -4.06 -11.18 -5.81
CA PRO A 109 -5.17 -10.99 -4.89
C PRO A 109 -4.72 -10.98 -3.43
N LEU A 110 -5.21 -10.01 -2.67
CA LEU A 110 -5.01 -9.96 -1.23
C LEU A 110 -5.79 -11.11 -0.56
N GLN A 111 -5.09 -11.94 0.19
CA GLN A 111 -5.69 -13.03 0.96
C GLN A 111 -6.06 -12.54 2.36
N THR A 112 -7.27 -12.05 2.53
CA THR A 112 -7.77 -11.58 3.82
C THR A 112 -9.26 -11.85 3.98
N VAL A 113 -9.71 -11.86 5.23
CA VAL A 113 -11.14 -11.91 5.58
C VAL A 113 -11.45 -10.67 6.41
N LEU A 114 -12.13 -9.70 5.80
CA LEU A 114 -12.53 -8.46 6.45
C LEU A 114 -13.97 -8.13 6.05
N THR A 115 -14.82 -7.86 7.05
CA THR A 115 -16.20 -7.45 6.79
C THR A 115 -16.23 -6.18 5.96
N GLY A 116 -17.03 -6.17 4.91
CA GLY A 116 -17.12 -5.02 3.99
C GLY A 116 -16.10 -5.02 2.86
N LEU A 117 -15.08 -5.89 2.88
CA LEU A 117 -14.06 -6.02 1.84
C LEU A 117 -14.16 -7.37 1.13
N ASN A 118 -14.26 -7.34 -0.19
CA ASN A 118 -14.16 -8.48 -1.07
C ASN A 118 -12.91 -8.36 -1.95
N CYS A 119 -11.99 -9.32 -1.88
CA CYS A 119 -10.75 -9.30 -2.64
C CYS A 119 -10.82 -10.30 -3.80
N GLN A 120 -10.50 -9.84 -5.00
CA GLN A 120 -10.57 -10.63 -6.22
C GLN A 120 -9.25 -10.55 -6.99
N ALA A 121 -8.87 -11.66 -7.63
CA ALA A 121 -7.87 -11.64 -8.67
C ALA A 121 -8.44 -11.00 -9.93
N GLY A 122 -7.68 -10.13 -10.59
CA GLY A 122 -8.10 -9.55 -11.86
C GLY A 122 -6.97 -8.87 -12.61
N ASP A 123 -7.08 -8.88 -13.92
CA ASP A 123 -6.24 -8.11 -14.81
C ASP A 123 -6.97 -6.81 -15.14
N ILE A 124 -6.35 -5.66 -14.87
CA ILE A 124 -6.89 -4.34 -15.17
C ILE A 124 -7.20 -4.15 -16.66
N ASN A 125 -6.53 -4.90 -17.54
CA ASN A 125 -6.80 -4.89 -18.98
C ASN A 125 -8.03 -5.71 -19.40
N HIS A 126 -8.57 -6.55 -18.48
CA HIS A 126 -9.70 -7.44 -18.72
C HIS A 126 -10.50 -7.67 -17.43
N LEU A 127 -11.20 -6.62 -16.98
CA LEU A 127 -12.01 -6.66 -15.77
C LEU A 127 -13.28 -7.48 -15.96
N SER A 128 -13.63 -8.30 -14.97
CA SER A 128 -14.81 -9.17 -15.01
C SER A 128 -16.16 -8.44 -14.78
N PHE A 129 -16.18 -7.10 -14.90
CA PHE A 129 -17.38 -6.29 -14.78
C PHE A 129 -18.00 -6.06 -16.18
N GLU A 130 -19.33 -5.99 -16.22
CA GLU A 130 -20.06 -5.61 -17.43
C GLU A 130 -19.81 -4.15 -17.80
N ASP A 131 -20.09 -3.80 -19.06
CA ASP A 131 -20.04 -2.42 -19.55
C ASP A 131 -20.97 -1.53 -18.72
N ASN A 132 -20.48 -0.35 -18.33
CA ASN A 132 -21.28 0.66 -17.62
C ASN A 132 -21.94 0.14 -16.33
N SER A 133 -21.34 -0.83 -15.64
CA SER A 133 -21.92 -1.47 -14.46
C SER A 133 -21.41 -0.91 -13.13
N VAL A 134 -20.22 -0.34 -13.11
CA VAL A 134 -19.56 0.16 -11.90
C VAL A 134 -19.90 1.63 -11.68
N THR A 135 -20.57 1.95 -10.57
CA THR A 135 -21.00 3.32 -10.25
C THR A 135 -19.99 4.13 -9.45
N SER A 136 -19.05 3.47 -8.78
CA SER A 136 -17.99 4.10 -7.99
C SER A 136 -16.72 3.28 -8.14
N LEU A 137 -15.68 3.89 -8.71
CA LEU A 137 -14.43 3.23 -9.04
C LEU A 137 -13.24 4.09 -8.68
N SER A 138 -12.20 3.47 -8.12
CA SER A 138 -10.88 4.07 -7.97
C SER A 138 -9.77 3.19 -8.54
N CYS A 139 -8.70 3.84 -8.99
CA CYS A 139 -7.48 3.21 -9.48
C CYS A 139 -6.33 4.20 -9.28
N MET A 140 -5.64 4.11 -8.14
CA MET A 140 -4.69 5.13 -7.70
C MET A 140 -3.26 4.60 -7.74
N HIS A 141 -2.38 5.23 -8.54
CA HIS A 141 -0.97 4.82 -8.75
C HIS A 141 -0.80 3.39 -9.27
N VAL A 142 -1.59 3.02 -10.24
CA VAL A 142 -1.60 1.69 -10.85
C VAL A 142 -1.28 1.76 -12.34
N ILE A 143 -2.02 2.60 -13.08
CA ILE A 143 -1.97 2.65 -14.56
C ILE A 143 -0.55 2.87 -15.08
N GLU A 144 0.24 3.71 -14.42
CA GLU A 144 1.62 4.01 -14.79
C GLU A 144 2.59 2.82 -14.67
N HIS A 145 2.14 1.74 -14.03
CA HIS A 145 2.95 0.52 -13.83
C HIS A 145 2.53 -0.62 -14.75
N ILE A 146 1.39 -0.51 -15.42
CA ILE A 146 0.84 -1.58 -16.25
C ILE A 146 1.68 -1.78 -17.51
N GLY A 147 1.99 -3.03 -17.80
CA GLY A 147 2.83 -3.41 -18.95
C GLY A 147 4.33 -3.28 -18.69
N LEU A 148 4.77 -2.93 -17.49
CA LEU A 148 6.19 -2.87 -17.13
C LEU A 148 6.75 -4.18 -16.58
N GLY A 149 5.93 -5.21 -16.40
CA GLY A 149 6.33 -6.49 -15.79
C GLY A 149 6.70 -6.39 -14.31
N ARG A 150 6.42 -5.25 -13.66
CA ARG A 150 6.83 -4.96 -12.28
C ARG A 150 6.23 -5.93 -11.27
N TYR A 151 5.01 -6.38 -11.51
CA TYR A 151 4.26 -7.25 -10.62
C TYR A 151 4.06 -8.66 -11.17
N GLY A 152 4.82 -9.04 -12.22
CA GLY A 152 4.67 -10.29 -12.94
C GLY A 152 3.67 -10.22 -14.08
N ASP A 153 3.14 -9.04 -14.37
CA ASP A 153 2.33 -8.73 -15.54
C ASP A 153 3.17 -8.82 -16.83
N PRO A 154 2.59 -9.15 -17.99
CA PRO A 154 3.30 -9.18 -19.26
C PRO A 154 3.88 -7.81 -19.62
N LEU A 155 5.06 -7.81 -20.26
CA LEU A 155 5.62 -6.59 -20.85
C LEU A 155 4.76 -6.15 -22.04
N ASP A 156 4.23 -4.94 -21.95
CA ASP A 156 3.27 -4.42 -22.91
C ASP A 156 3.29 -2.87 -22.96
N PRO A 157 3.90 -2.30 -24.01
CA PRO A 157 3.99 -0.84 -24.14
C PRO A 157 2.65 -0.10 -24.17
N ASP A 158 1.57 -0.77 -24.58
CA ASP A 158 0.22 -0.20 -24.68
C ASP A 158 -0.67 -0.57 -23.48
N GLY A 159 -0.14 -1.30 -22.50
CA GLY A 159 -0.87 -1.82 -21.35
C GLY A 159 -1.61 -0.73 -20.57
N SER A 160 -0.96 0.41 -20.32
CA SER A 160 -1.59 1.54 -19.60
C SER A 160 -2.77 2.17 -20.37
N ILE A 161 -2.67 2.21 -21.70
CA ILE A 161 -3.74 2.73 -22.55
C ILE A 161 -4.93 1.78 -22.58
N ARG A 162 -4.67 0.46 -22.64
CA ARG A 162 -5.72 -0.56 -22.56
C ARG A 162 -6.40 -0.54 -21.21
N ALA A 163 -5.63 -0.46 -20.11
CA ALA A 163 -6.16 -0.31 -18.77
C ALA A 163 -7.10 0.90 -18.64
N ALA A 164 -6.72 2.05 -19.16
CA ALA A 164 -7.56 3.25 -19.14
C ALA A 164 -8.88 3.06 -19.90
N ARG A 165 -8.84 2.40 -21.06
CA ARG A 165 -10.04 2.06 -21.84
C ARG A 165 -10.93 1.07 -21.12
N GLU A 166 -10.35 0.10 -20.43
CA GLU A 166 -11.08 -0.91 -19.69
C GLU A 166 -11.77 -0.31 -18.47
N LEU A 167 -11.09 0.58 -17.73
CA LEU A 167 -11.71 1.35 -16.65
C LEU A 167 -12.88 2.20 -17.15
N GLN A 168 -12.72 2.84 -18.31
CA GLN A 168 -13.80 3.59 -18.96
C GLN A 168 -14.96 2.67 -19.35
N ARG A 169 -14.71 1.48 -19.90
CA ARG A 169 -15.74 0.53 -20.32
C ARG A 169 -16.64 0.13 -19.15
N VAL A 170 -16.05 -0.20 -18.01
CA VAL A 170 -16.81 -0.70 -16.85
C VAL A 170 -17.51 0.41 -16.06
N LEU A 171 -16.98 1.64 -16.12
CA LEU A 171 -17.52 2.77 -15.36
C LEU A 171 -18.84 3.26 -15.97
N LYS A 172 -19.86 3.34 -15.15
CA LYS A 172 -21.17 3.86 -15.55
C LYS A 172 -21.05 5.37 -15.83
N PRO A 173 -21.51 5.85 -16.99
CA PRO A 173 -21.62 7.28 -17.24
C PRO A 173 -22.50 7.95 -16.19
N GLY A 174 -21.99 9.04 -15.58
CA GLY A 174 -22.67 9.81 -14.54
C GLY A 174 -23.18 11.12 -15.03
#